data_5a4e66f4e7379356eddbd73b12ac4415
#
_entry.id   5a4e66f4e7379356eddbd73b12ac4415
#
_cell.length_a   1.000
_cell.length_b   1.000
_cell.length_c   1.000
_cell.angle_alpha   90.00
_cell.angle_beta   90.00
_cell.angle_gamma   90.00
#
_symmetry.space_group_name_H-M   'P 1'
#
loop_
_entity.id
_entity.type
_entity.pdbx_description
1 polymer ?
#
loop_
_entity_poly.entity_id
_entity_poly.type
_entity_poly.pdbx_seq_one_letter_code
_entity_poly.pdbx_strand_id
1 'polypeptide(L)'
;LTKLAVTPQDICWDVGAGTGSVSVELALQGRSVWAVERQAEACELIRKNRAKFSAWNLHLQEGTAPEACETLPAPDAVFVGGSGRRLQEILTLVVRRNPKARICVSAIALETLQEAVRCLEGLGYRADVTQISVSRGKSVGQLHLLLAQNPVFLITGEPV
;
A
#
# COMPACT_ATOMS: atom_id res chain seq x y z
N LEU A 1 -5.65 -6.60 -0.05
CA LEU A 1 -6.50 -5.89 0.92
C LEU A 1 -6.98 -6.80 2.05
N THR A 2 -7.34 -8.05 1.78
CA THR A 2 -7.74 -9.03 2.81
C THR A 2 -6.76 -9.08 3.99
N LYS A 3 -5.46 -8.96 3.72
CA LYS A 3 -4.41 -8.91 4.76
C LYS A 3 -4.49 -7.67 5.67
N LEU A 4 -5.08 -6.56 5.21
CA LEU A 4 -5.30 -5.36 6.02
C LEU A 4 -6.60 -5.41 6.82
N ALA A 5 -7.49 -6.35 6.52
CA ALA A 5 -8.79 -6.52 7.17
C ALA A 5 -9.53 -5.18 7.38
N VAL A 6 -9.59 -4.36 6.31
CA VAL A 6 -10.18 -3.02 6.36
C VAL A 6 -11.67 -3.09 6.69
N THR A 7 -12.11 -2.22 7.58
CA THR A 7 -13.50 -2.08 8.01
C THR A 7 -14.10 -0.75 7.54
N PRO A 8 -15.45 -0.60 7.48
CA PRO A 8 -16.10 0.65 7.09
C PRO A 8 -15.83 1.85 8.03
N GLN A 9 -15.21 1.64 9.18
CA GLN A 9 -14.85 2.69 10.14
C GLN A 9 -13.41 3.18 9.97
N ASP A 10 -12.58 2.44 9.23
CA ASP A 10 -11.15 2.68 9.13
C ASP A 10 -10.81 3.93 8.32
N ILE A 11 -9.83 4.68 8.80
CA ILE A 11 -9.06 5.65 8.03
C ILE A 11 -7.85 4.92 7.46
N CYS A 12 -7.72 4.93 6.14
CA CYS A 12 -6.66 4.21 5.45
C CYS A 12 -5.65 5.18 4.82
N TRP A 13 -4.37 4.79 4.83
CA TRP A 13 -3.35 5.43 4.01
C TRP A 13 -2.87 4.47 2.93
N ASP A 14 -2.66 5.01 1.72
CA ASP A 14 -1.99 4.33 0.60
C ASP A 14 -0.76 5.16 0.23
N VAL A 15 0.41 4.72 0.69
CA VAL A 15 1.68 5.45 0.54
C VAL A 15 2.44 4.96 -0.67
N GLY A 16 2.76 5.89 -1.57
CA GLY A 16 3.29 5.55 -2.90
C GLY A 16 2.19 4.95 -3.77
N ALA A 17 1.05 5.65 -3.85
CA ALA A 17 -0.19 5.12 -4.40
C ALA A 17 -0.14 4.84 -5.92
N GLY A 18 0.81 5.42 -6.65
CA GLY A 18 0.96 5.22 -8.08
C GLY A 18 -0.32 5.57 -8.84
N THR A 19 -0.93 4.61 -9.51
CA THR A 19 -2.18 4.83 -10.25
C THR A 19 -3.42 4.94 -9.35
N GLY A 20 -3.29 4.70 -8.05
CA GLY A 20 -4.40 4.71 -7.10
C GLY A 20 -5.30 3.48 -7.15
N SER A 21 -4.87 2.39 -7.77
CA SER A 21 -5.69 1.16 -7.85
C SER A 21 -5.96 0.57 -6.46
N VAL A 22 -4.95 0.54 -5.58
CA VAL A 22 -5.12 0.11 -4.19
C VAL A 22 -5.97 1.12 -3.42
N SER A 23 -5.73 2.42 -3.64
CA SER A 23 -6.52 3.49 -3.01
C SER A 23 -8.03 3.37 -3.30
N VAL A 24 -8.40 3.07 -4.56
CA VAL A 24 -9.81 2.87 -4.94
C VAL A 24 -10.40 1.66 -4.22
N GLU A 25 -9.68 0.54 -4.20
CA GLU A 25 -10.14 -0.68 -3.50
C GLU A 25 -10.27 -0.47 -1.98
N LEU A 26 -9.37 0.32 -1.39
CA LEU A 26 -9.49 0.74 0.02
C LEU A 26 -10.71 1.63 0.24
N ALA A 27 -11.00 2.54 -0.70
CA ALA A 27 -12.14 3.44 -0.62
C ALA A 27 -13.49 2.74 -0.69
N LEU A 28 -13.56 1.58 -1.36
CA LEU A 28 -14.76 0.75 -1.38
C LEU A 28 -15.05 0.03 -0.05
N GLN A 29 -14.07 -0.03 0.85
CA GLN A 29 -14.15 -0.77 2.10
C GLN A 29 -14.06 0.12 3.33
N GLY A 30 -13.19 1.13 3.31
CA GLY A 30 -12.91 2.01 4.43
C GLY A 30 -13.77 3.27 4.50
N ARG A 31 -13.71 3.94 5.63
CA ARG A 31 -14.38 5.23 5.87
C ARG A 31 -13.80 6.35 5.01
N SER A 32 -12.47 6.42 4.97
CA SER A 32 -11.72 7.47 4.29
C SER A 32 -10.35 6.95 3.89
N VAL A 33 -9.87 7.31 2.71
CA VAL A 33 -8.56 6.90 2.19
C VAL A 33 -7.73 8.12 1.81
N TRP A 34 -6.49 8.14 2.23
CA TRP A 34 -5.50 9.14 1.87
C TRP A 34 -4.43 8.51 0.99
N ALA A 35 -4.48 8.81 -0.30
CA ALA A 35 -3.47 8.40 -1.28
C ALA A 35 -2.34 9.42 -1.28
N VAL A 36 -1.14 8.99 -0.94
CA VAL A 36 0.07 9.84 -0.95
C VAL A 36 0.90 9.50 -2.16
N GLU A 37 1.09 10.46 -3.05
CA GLU A 37 1.85 10.28 -4.28
C GLU A 37 2.58 11.59 -4.66
N ARG A 38 3.81 11.46 -5.18
CA ARG A 38 4.66 12.61 -5.54
C ARG A 38 4.73 12.89 -7.04
N GLN A 39 4.45 11.88 -7.86
CA GLN A 39 4.57 12.01 -9.31
C GLN A 39 3.30 12.61 -9.90
N ALA A 40 3.42 13.74 -10.61
CA ALA A 40 2.27 14.47 -11.14
C ALA A 40 1.39 13.62 -12.07
N GLU A 41 2.01 12.80 -12.94
CA GLU A 41 1.27 11.92 -13.85
C GLU A 41 0.47 10.86 -13.08
N ALA A 42 1.05 10.30 -12.01
CA ALA A 42 0.35 9.34 -11.14
C ALA A 42 -0.79 10.03 -10.37
N CYS A 43 -0.59 11.24 -9.88
CA CYS A 43 -1.64 12.03 -9.24
C CYS A 43 -2.84 12.28 -10.17
N GLU A 44 -2.60 12.56 -11.45
CA GLU A 44 -3.66 12.69 -12.45
C GLU A 44 -4.42 11.37 -12.68
N LEU A 45 -3.72 10.24 -12.66
CA LEU A 45 -4.37 8.93 -12.76
C LEU A 45 -5.23 8.64 -11.52
N ILE A 46 -4.77 8.99 -10.32
CA ILE A 46 -5.57 8.87 -9.09
C ILE A 46 -6.87 9.69 -9.21
N ARG A 47 -6.80 10.95 -9.67
CA ARG A 47 -7.98 11.80 -9.87
C ARG A 47 -8.97 11.18 -10.86
N LYS A 48 -8.47 10.66 -12.00
CA LYS A 48 -9.28 9.99 -13.01
C LYS A 48 -9.94 8.72 -12.45
N ASN A 49 -9.19 7.89 -11.74
CA ASN A 49 -9.71 6.67 -11.15
C ASN A 49 -10.71 6.96 -10.04
N ARG A 50 -10.43 7.95 -9.18
CA ARG A 50 -11.39 8.42 -8.17
C ARG A 50 -12.74 8.77 -8.80
N ALA A 51 -12.75 9.55 -9.87
CA ALA A 51 -13.98 9.93 -10.59
C ALA A 51 -14.64 8.73 -11.26
N LYS A 52 -13.85 7.90 -11.97
CA LYS A 52 -14.34 6.72 -12.71
C LYS A 52 -15.05 5.72 -11.80
N PHE A 53 -14.54 5.51 -10.60
CA PHE A 53 -15.09 4.54 -9.64
C PHE A 53 -15.96 5.18 -8.55
N SER A 54 -16.24 6.49 -8.67
CA SER A 54 -17.03 7.26 -7.68
C SER A 54 -16.51 7.11 -6.24
N ALA A 55 -15.19 6.98 -6.10
CA ALA A 55 -14.51 6.80 -4.81
C ALA A 55 -14.34 8.17 -4.11
N TRP A 56 -15.45 8.83 -3.72
CA TRP A 56 -15.44 10.21 -3.22
C TRP A 56 -14.81 10.36 -1.84
N ASN A 57 -14.68 9.27 -1.07
CA ASN A 57 -13.96 9.19 0.20
C ASN A 57 -12.45 8.98 0.02
N LEU A 58 -11.94 8.95 -1.22
CA LEU A 58 -10.53 8.95 -1.56
C LEU A 58 -10.01 10.39 -1.67
N HIS A 59 -9.03 10.73 -0.87
CA HIS A 59 -8.35 12.03 -0.85
C HIS A 59 -6.93 11.86 -1.39
N LEU A 60 -6.53 12.73 -2.30
CA LEU A 60 -5.17 12.76 -2.81
C LEU A 60 -4.33 13.76 -2.01
N GLN A 61 -3.23 13.30 -1.47
CA GLN A 61 -2.18 14.11 -0.85
C GLN A 61 -0.94 14.06 -1.75
N GLU A 62 -0.68 15.14 -2.45
CA GLU A 62 0.51 15.25 -3.29
C GLU A 62 1.74 15.54 -2.43
N GLY A 63 2.81 14.78 -2.64
CA GLY A 63 4.06 14.96 -1.94
C GLY A 63 4.79 13.67 -1.62
N THR A 64 5.91 13.83 -0.96
CA THR A 64 6.79 12.71 -0.57
C THR A 64 6.51 12.31 0.87
N ALA A 65 6.33 11.00 1.11
CA ALA A 65 6.25 10.47 2.47
C ALA A 65 7.66 10.36 3.09
N PRO A 66 7.80 10.58 4.42
CA PRO A 66 6.73 10.74 5.40
C PRO A 66 6.16 12.17 5.51
N GLU A 67 6.82 13.22 5.00
CA GLU A 67 6.43 14.62 5.23
C GLU A 67 4.98 14.89 4.81
N ALA A 68 4.57 14.39 3.65
CA ALA A 68 3.19 14.54 3.17
C ALA A 68 2.16 13.83 4.06
N CYS A 69 2.58 12.92 4.92
CA CYS A 69 1.70 12.20 5.85
C CYS A 69 1.53 12.90 7.20
N GLU A 70 2.36 13.89 7.53
CA GLU A 70 2.39 14.51 8.87
C GLU A 70 1.07 15.20 9.26
N THR A 71 0.33 15.74 8.29
CA THR A 71 -0.93 16.45 8.52
C THR A 71 -2.17 15.58 8.35
N LEU A 72 -2.01 14.33 7.93
CA LEU A 72 -3.13 13.42 7.68
C LEU A 72 -3.78 12.96 8.99
N PRO A 73 -5.05 12.57 8.99
CA PRO A 73 -5.67 11.89 10.12
C PRO A 73 -4.91 10.61 10.48
N ALA A 74 -4.89 10.24 11.77
CA ALA A 74 -4.24 9.01 12.22
C ALA A 74 -4.85 7.79 11.48
N PRO A 75 -4.02 6.88 10.90
CA PRO A 75 -4.55 5.77 10.13
C PRO A 75 -4.87 4.56 11.00
N ASP A 76 -5.90 3.79 10.63
CA ASP A 76 -6.21 2.48 11.19
C ASP A 76 -5.58 1.35 10.35
N ALA A 77 -5.43 1.59 9.05
CA ALA A 77 -4.81 0.66 8.12
C ALA A 77 -3.91 1.41 7.11
N VAL A 78 -2.72 0.87 6.86
CA VAL A 78 -1.74 1.49 5.95
C VAL A 78 -1.22 0.47 4.94
N PHE A 79 -1.33 0.82 3.67
CA PHE A 79 -0.64 0.14 2.59
C PHE A 79 0.56 0.97 2.14
N VAL A 80 1.72 0.33 1.97
CA VAL A 80 2.92 0.97 1.42
C VAL A 80 3.29 0.26 0.12
N GLY A 81 2.96 0.89 -1.01
CA GLY A 81 3.28 0.41 -2.35
C GLY A 81 4.62 0.92 -2.88
N GLY A 82 5.09 2.06 -2.36
CA GLY A 82 6.38 2.65 -2.70
C GLY A 82 6.88 3.56 -1.60
N SER A 83 8.04 3.24 -1.03
CA SER A 83 8.62 3.98 0.11
C SER A 83 9.67 5.02 -0.28
N GLY A 84 10.15 5.01 -1.54
CA GLY A 84 11.24 5.89 -1.96
C GLY A 84 12.53 5.72 -1.14
N ARG A 85 12.80 4.53 -0.63
CA ARG A 85 13.92 4.17 0.29
C ARG A 85 13.80 4.78 1.69
N ARG A 86 12.60 5.18 2.09
CA ARG A 86 12.35 5.79 3.41
C ARG A 86 11.33 4.99 4.23
N LEU A 87 11.34 3.66 4.02
CA LEU A 87 10.35 2.78 4.65
C LEU A 87 10.36 2.89 6.17
N GLN A 88 11.53 2.88 6.80
CA GLN A 88 11.66 2.98 8.25
C GLN A 88 11.03 4.28 8.81
N GLU A 89 11.28 5.42 8.16
CA GLU A 89 10.72 6.71 8.58
C GLU A 89 9.19 6.72 8.45
N ILE A 90 8.67 6.18 7.35
CA ILE A 90 7.22 6.05 7.11
C ILE A 90 6.58 5.18 8.19
N LEU A 91 7.11 3.99 8.45
CA LEU A 91 6.56 3.07 9.46
C LEU A 91 6.66 3.65 10.87
N THR A 92 7.76 4.33 11.20
CA THR A 92 7.91 5.03 12.48
C THR A 92 6.84 6.10 12.66
N LEU A 93 6.55 6.89 11.61
CA LEU A 93 5.48 7.88 11.64
C LEU A 93 4.11 7.21 11.86
N VAL A 94 3.81 6.14 11.13
CA VAL A 94 2.54 5.41 11.26
C VAL A 94 2.32 4.95 12.69
N VAL A 95 3.32 4.27 13.28
CA VAL A 95 3.23 3.73 14.65
C VAL A 95 3.12 4.85 15.69
N ARG A 96 3.83 5.97 15.48
CA ARG A 96 3.70 7.16 16.31
C ARG A 96 2.29 7.74 16.29
N ARG A 97 1.64 7.74 15.11
CA ARG A 97 0.29 8.28 14.92
C ARG A 97 -0.80 7.33 15.44
N ASN A 98 -0.63 6.04 15.22
CA ASN A 98 -1.50 5.00 15.75
C ASN A 98 -0.70 3.69 15.95
N PRO A 99 -0.33 3.35 17.19
CA PRO A 99 0.43 2.13 17.47
C PRO A 99 -0.38 0.84 17.24
N LYS A 100 -1.67 0.96 16.94
CA LYS A 100 -2.55 -0.18 16.60
C LYS A 100 -2.86 -0.27 15.11
N ALA A 101 -2.25 0.57 14.28
CA ALA A 101 -2.47 0.55 12.83
C ALA A 101 -2.04 -0.80 12.23
N ARG A 102 -2.88 -1.37 11.39
CA ARG A 102 -2.51 -2.56 10.59
C ARG A 102 -1.72 -2.09 9.38
N ILE A 103 -0.60 -2.74 9.12
CA ILE A 103 0.35 -2.30 8.09
C ILE A 103 0.53 -3.42 7.07
N CYS A 104 0.55 -3.07 5.80
CA CYS A 104 0.92 -3.97 4.70
C CYS A 104 1.92 -3.26 3.77
N VAL A 105 3.09 -3.83 3.62
CA VAL A 105 4.12 -3.35 2.69
C VAL A 105 4.18 -4.30 1.49
N SER A 106 4.16 -3.76 0.29
CA SER A 106 4.38 -4.52 -0.94
C SER A 106 5.83 -4.38 -1.38
N ALA A 107 6.49 -5.50 -1.68
CA ALA A 107 7.87 -5.54 -2.12
C ALA A 107 8.05 -6.51 -3.29
N ILE A 108 8.89 -6.12 -4.26
CA ILE A 108 9.37 -6.98 -5.34
C ILE A 108 10.88 -7.25 -5.22
N ALA A 109 11.60 -6.42 -4.48
CA ALA A 109 13.02 -6.58 -4.19
C ALA A 109 13.21 -7.24 -2.82
N LEU A 110 14.22 -8.11 -2.73
CA LEU A 110 14.56 -8.81 -1.48
C LEU A 110 15.04 -7.85 -0.39
N GLU A 111 15.71 -6.77 -0.78
CA GLU A 111 16.17 -5.72 0.13
C GLU A 111 14.99 -5.03 0.80
N THR A 112 13.94 -4.71 0.04
CA THR A 112 12.72 -4.10 0.59
C THR A 112 11.97 -5.07 1.49
N LEU A 113 11.90 -6.36 1.12
CA LEU A 113 11.34 -7.40 1.97
C LEU A 113 12.07 -7.48 3.32
N GLN A 114 13.40 -7.55 3.29
CA GLN A 114 14.22 -7.64 4.50
C GLN A 114 14.07 -6.37 5.37
N GLU A 115 14.09 -5.19 4.75
CA GLU A 115 13.90 -3.92 5.43
C GLU A 115 12.52 -3.87 6.12
N ALA A 116 11.44 -4.27 5.42
CA ALA A 116 10.09 -4.26 5.95
C ALA A 116 9.94 -5.15 7.19
N VAL A 117 10.45 -6.39 7.12
CA VAL A 117 10.42 -7.32 8.28
C VAL A 117 11.16 -6.72 9.47
N ARG A 118 12.40 -6.27 9.28
CA ARG A 118 13.20 -5.68 10.37
C ARG A 118 12.54 -4.45 10.98
N CYS A 119 12.00 -3.56 10.14
CA CYS A 119 11.36 -2.33 10.62
C CYS A 119 10.11 -2.64 11.45
N LEU A 120 9.25 -3.56 10.97
CA LEU A 120 8.04 -3.95 11.69
C LEU A 120 8.37 -4.59 13.05
N GLU A 121 9.29 -5.56 13.06
CA GLU A 121 9.71 -6.23 14.30
C GLU A 121 10.36 -5.25 15.28
N GLY A 122 11.21 -4.33 14.78
CA GLY A 122 11.84 -3.29 15.58
C GLY A 122 10.85 -2.27 16.18
N LEU A 123 9.66 -2.15 15.59
CA LEU A 123 8.57 -1.31 16.08
C LEU A 123 7.56 -2.07 16.97
N GLY A 124 7.83 -3.34 17.30
CA GLY A 124 6.97 -4.16 18.16
C GLY A 124 5.78 -4.78 17.42
N TYR A 125 5.89 -4.97 16.12
CA TYR A 125 4.88 -5.66 15.31
C TYR A 125 5.31 -7.10 15.02
N ARG A 126 4.35 -8.01 14.97
CA ARG A 126 4.56 -9.33 14.39
C ARG A 126 4.49 -9.22 12.87
N ALA A 127 5.59 -9.55 12.18
CA ALA A 127 5.63 -9.56 10.73
C ALA A 127 5.19 -10.92 10.16
N ASP A 128 4.29 -10.91 9.18
CA ASP A 128 3.94 -12.09 8.37
C ASP A 128 4.25 -11.81 6.89
N VAL A 129 4.86 -12.79 6.22
CA VAL A 129 5.28 -12.66 4.82
C VAL A 129 4.48 -13.61 3.94
N THR A 130 3.83 -13.07 2.93
CA THR A 130 3.11 -13.82 1.91
C THR A 130 3.71 -13.52 0.53
N GLN A 131 4.12 -14.54 -0.20
CA GLN A 131 4.54 -14.39 -1.60
C GLN A 131 3.36 -14.68 -2.53
N ILE A 132 3.18 -13.83 -3.54
CA ILE A 132 2.19 -14.00 -4.61
C ILE A 132 2.95 -14.14 -5.92
N SER A 133 2.75 -15.28 -6.61
CA SER A 133 3.29 -15.55 -7.94
C SER A 133 2.15 -15.68 -8.94
N VAL A 134 2.25 -14.96 -10.05
CA VAL A 134 1.22 -14.95 -11.10
C VAL A 134 1.85 -15.34 -12.43
N SER A 135 1.19 -16.24 -13.14
CA SER A 135 1.49 -16.53 -14.55
C SER A 135 0.26 -16.26 -15.38
N ARG A 136 0.44 -15.64 -16.54
CA ARG A 136 -0.65 -15.35 -17.49
C ARG A 136 -0.52 -16.19 -18.74
N GLY A 137 -1.63 -16.79 -19.17
CA GLY A 137 -1.72 -17.50 -20.43
C GLY A 137 -1.59 -16.53 -21.61
N LYS A 138 -0.75 -16.88 -22.60
CA LYS A 138 -0.62 -16.17 -23.87
C LYS A 138 -0.68 -17.17 -25.01
N SER A 139 -1.58 -16.95 -25.96
CA SER A 139 -1.65 -17.75 -27.18
C SER A 139 -0.54 -17.34 -28.15
N VAL A 140 0.20 -18.32 -28.66
CA VAL A 140 1.27 -18.15 -29.66
C VAL A 140 1.04 -19.23 -30.73
N GLY A 141 0.41 -18.86 -31.83
CA GLY A 141 -0.03 -19.82 -32.82
C GLY A 141 -1.08 -20.80 -32.25
N GLN A 142 -0.79 -22.11 -32.29
CA GLN A 142 -1.63 -23.15 -31.70
C GLN A 142 -1.26 -23.51 -30.26
N LEU A 143 -0.26 -22.84 -29.67
CA LEU A 143 0.21 -23.13 -28.33
C LEU A 143 -0.30 -22.08 -27.33
N HIS A 144 -0.44 -22.49 -26.07
CA HIS A 144 -0.72 -21.63 -24.95
C HIS A 144 0.47 -21.66 -24.00
N LEU A 145 1.19 -20.53 -23.88
CA LEU A 145 2.33 -20.38 -23.00
C LEU A 145 1.90 -19.69 -21.70
N LEU A 146 2.49 -20.10 -20.59
CA LEU A 146 2.39 -19.39 -19.30
C LEU A 146 3.57 -18.45 -19.15
N LEU A 147 3.29 -17.15 -19.13
CA LEU A 147 4.29 -16.11 -18.87
C LEU A 147 4.26 -15.76 -17.40
N ALA A 148 5.33 -16.11 -16.68
CA ALA A 148 5.51 -15.76 -15.28
C ALA A 148 5.76 -14.26 -15.14
N GLN A 149 5.14 -13.65 -14.14
CA GLN A 149 5.42 -12.30 -13.68
C GLN A 149 6.35 -12.36 -12.47
N ASN A 150 7.04 -11.25 -12.18
CA ASN A 150 7.82 -11.17 -10.97
C ASN A 150 6.94 -11.43 -9.75
N PRO A 151 7.39 -12.26 -8.80
CA PRO A 151 6.66 -12.45 -7.56
C PRO A 151 6.59 -11.15 -6.77
N VAL A 152 5.48 -10.95 -6.08
CA VAL A 152 5.28 -9.84 -5.15
C VAL A 152 5.21 -10.39 -3.74
N PHE A 153 5.94 -9.78 -2.83
CA PHE A 153 5.86 -10.09 -1.40
C PHE A 153 4.94 -9.07 -0.73
N LEU A 154 4.02 -9.56 0.09
CA LEU A 154 3.22 -8.76 1.00
C LEU A 154 3.70 -9.04 2.42
N ILE A 155 4.20 -8.01 3.07
CA ILE A 155 4.68 -8.06 4.44
C ILE A 155 3.63 -7.36 5.30
N THR A 156 2.92 -8.10 6.14
CA THR A 156 1.92 -7.52 7.04
C THR A 156 2.44 -7.42 8.44
N GLY A 157 2.18 -6.30 9.09
CA GLY A 157 2.47 -6.05 10.49
C GLY A 157 1.19 -5.96 11.30
N GLU A 158 1.10 -6.78 12.33
CA GLU A 158 0.07 -6.70 13.36
C GLU A 158 0.71 -6.31 14.69
N PRO A 159 0.15 -5.33 15.43
CA PRO A 159 0.68 -4.98 16.75
C PRO A 159 0.59 -6.18 17.70
N VAL A 160 1.63 -6.40 18.49
CA VAL A 160 1.72 -7.48 19.48
C VAL A 160 1.05 -7.06 20.78
#